data_84fdc03eb7864b2e6ffe4c2a7a6593d9
#
_entry.id   84fdc03eb7864b2e6ffe4c2a7a6593d9
#
_cell.length_a   1.000
_cell.length_b   1.000
_cell.length_c   1.000
_cell.angle_alpha   90.00
_cell.angle_beta   90.00
_cell.angle_gamma   90.00
#
_symmetry.space_group_name_H-M   'P 1'
#
loop_
_entity.id
_entity.type
_entity.pdbx_description
1 polymer ?
#
loop_
_entity_poly.entity_id
_entity_poly.type
_entity_poly.pdbx_seq_one_letter_code
_entity_poly.pdbx_strand_id
1 'polypeptide(L)'
;MTPRGEYLPVLAGVAAASVISFIIALPLLKFAGKGGELEESRNKMAAMKKVSKGVTETAVTAGGGTVRKIVFACDAGMGSSAMGATVLKKKLAAAGLGSIEVQHSPVSSIPQDAQVVVTHRELGERAAHSNPDAQLVLITNFLAAPEYDLLVEELKSR
;
A
#
# COMPACT_ATOMS: atom_id res chain seq x y z
N MET A 1 48.06 -14.81 3.98
CA MET A 1 48.25 -15.82 2.89
C MET A 1 47.49 -17.06 3.37
N THR A 2 46.33 -17.33 2.87
CA THR A 2 45.53 -18.53 3.18
C THR A 2 46.12 -19.73 2.45
N PRO A 3 46.42 -20.84 3.14
CA PRO A 3 47.00 -22.00 2.51
C PRO A 3 45.99 -22.63 1.52
N ARG A 4 46.49 -22.98 0.34
CA ARG A 4 45.72 -23.50 -0.81
C ARG A 4 45.00 -24.85 -0.58
N GLY A 5 45.02 -25.42 0.63
CA GLY A 5 44.44 -26.74 0.94
C GLY A 5 43.13 -26.71 1.72
N GLU A 6 42.71 -25.58 2.27
CA GLU A 6 41.56 -25.52 3.18
C GLU A 6 40.21 -25.24 2.52
N TYR A 7 40.17 -25.03 1.20
CA TYR A 7 38.89 -24.80 0.50
C TYR A 7 38.04 -26.04 0.31
N LEU A 8 38.67 -27.22 0.25
CA LEU A 8 37.99 -28.51 0.07
C LEU A 8 37.02 -28.85 1.24
N PRO A 9 37.43 -28.74 2.51
CA PRO A 9 36.49 -28.98 3.61
C PRO A 9 35.39 -27.93 3.72
N VAL A 10 35.67 -26.68 3.37
CA VAL A 10 34.66 -25.61 3.36
C VAL A 10 33.63 -25.85 2.26
N LEU A 11 34.06 -26.18 1.05
CA LEU A 11 33.16 -26.54 -0.06
C LEU A 11 32.32 -27.78 0.26
N ALA A 12 32.91 -28.80 0.86
CA ALA A 12 32.20 -29.99 1.31
C ALA A 12 31.15 -29.64 2.39
N GLY A 13 31.49 -28.78 3.35
CA GLY A 13 30.57 -28.29 4.38
C GLY A 13 29.38 -27.52 3.82
N VAL A 14 29.62 -26.62 2.88
CA VAL A 14 28.55 -25.86 2.22
C VAL A 14 27.65 -26.77 1.41
N ALA A 15 28.22 -27.71 0.66
CA ALA A 15 27.44 -28.68 -0.11
C ALA A 15 26.57 -29.58 0.80
N ALA A 16 27.12 -30.06 1.88
CA ALA A 16 26.39 -30.89 2.87
C ALA A 16 25.25 -30.08 3.53
N ALA A 17 25.52 -28.85 3.93
CA ALA A 17 24.51 -27.96 4.54
C ALA A 17 23.37 -27.65 3.58
N SER A 18 23.66 -27.38 2.30
CA SER A 18 22.64 -27.10 1.30
C SER A 18 21.75 -28.31 1.00
N VAL A 19 22.33 -29.52 0.95
CA VAL A 19 21.57 -30.77 0.77
C VAL A 19 20.65 -31.03 1.95
N ILE A 20 21.13 -30.86 3.17
CA ILE A 20 20.33 -31.04 4.39
C ILE A 20 19.18 -30.03 4.44
N SER A 21 19.46 -28.77 4.15
CA SER A 21 18.42 -27.73 4.08
C SER A 21 17.34 -28.06 3.04
N PHE A 22 17.73 -28.59 1.90
CA PHE A 22 16.80 -28.94 0.83
C PHE A 22 15.92 -30.16 1.20
N ILE A 23 16.53 -31.18 1.87
CA ILE A 23 15.79 -32.35 2.35
C ILE A 23 14.75 -31.97 3.42
N ILE A 24 15.05 -30.99 4.28
CA ILE A 24 14.10 -30.50 5.28
C ILE A 24 13.04 -29.59 4.67
N ALA A 25 13.41 -28.73 3.73
CA ALA A 25 12.50 -27.78 3.11
C ALA A 25 11.45 -28.45 2.21
N LEU A 26 11.81 -29.52 1.49
CA LEU A 26 10.89 -30.24 0.59
C LEU A 26 9.65 -30.82 1.30
N PRO A 27 9.75 -31.54 2.42
CA PRO A 27 8.57 -32.04 3.11
C PRO A 27 7.78 -30.89 3.80
N LEU A 28 8.46 -29.86 4.29
CA LEU A 28 7.77 -28.69 4.85
C LEU A 28 6.91 -27.98 3.80
N LEU A 29 7.45 -27.78 2.60
CA LEU A 29 6.70 -27.19 1.47
C LEU A 29 5.54 -28.09 1.03
N LYS A 30 5.72 -29.43 1.02
CA LYS A 30 4.63 -30.36 0.73
C LYS A 30 3.55 -30.37 1.81
N PHE A 31 3.94 -30.18 3.06
CA PHE A 31 3.02 -30.12 4.19
C PHE A 31 2.29 -28.79 4.26
N ALA A 32 2.98 -27.68 4.00
CA ALA A 32 2.40 -26.34 3.89
C ALA A 32 1.54 -26.18 2.64
N GLY A 33 1.90 -26.83 1.53
CA GLY A 33 1.10 -26.79 0.28
C GLY A 33 -0.16 -27.67 0.29
N LYS A 34 -0.37 -28.49 1.31
CA LYS A 34 -1.55 -29.35 1.44
C LYS A 34 -2.66 -28.75 2.33
N GLY A 35 -2.40 -27.60 2.92
CA GLY A 35 -3.42 -26.83 3.62
C GLY A 35 -4.23 -26.00 2.61
N GLY A 36 -5.56 -26.09 2.63
CA GLY A 36 -6.49 -25.35 1.82
C GLY A 36 -6.44 -23.81 1.93
N GLU A 37 -5.37 -23.29 2.51
CA GLU A 37 -5.12 -21.85 2.72
C GLU A 37 -4.89 -21.09 1.40
N LEU A 38 -4.30 -21.76 0.41
CA LEU A 38 -4.11 -21.17 -0.93
C LEU A 38 -5.42 -21.10 -1.73
N GLU A 39 -6.30 -22.08 -1.57
CA GLU A 39 -7.63 -22.06 -2.19
C GLU A 39 -8.58 -21.12 -1.43
N GLU A 40 -8.47 -21.08 -0.11
CA GLU A 40 -9.21 -20.13 0.72
C GLU A 40 -8.76 -18.69 0.45
N SER A 41 -7.45 -18.45 0.29
CA SER A 41 -6.89 -17.15 -0.09
C SER A 41 -7.29 -16.77 -1.52
N ARG A 42 -7.34 -17.72 -2.46
CA ARG A 42 -7.85 -17.48 -3.83
C ARG A 42 -9.37 -17.24 -3.82
N ASN A 43 -10.12 -17.96 -3.00
CA ASN A 43 -11.56 -17.75 -2.86
C ASN A 43 -11.88 -16.44 -2.12
N LYS A 44 -11.08 -16.04 -1.12
CA LYS A 44 -11.15 -14.72 -0.50
C LYS A 44 -10.80 -13.62 -1.50
N MET A 45 -9.74 -13.79 -2.32
CA MET A 45 -9.43 -12.85 -3.41
C MET A 45 -10.52 -12.80 -4.49
N ALA A 46 -11.12 -13.95 -4.85
CA ALA A 46 -12.21 -13.99 -5.81
C ALA A 46 -13.51 -13.39 -5.24
N ALA A 47 -13.77 -13.58 -3.96
CA ALA A 47 -14.88 -12.95 -3.24
C ALA A 47 -14.66 -11.43 -3.10
N MET A 48 -13.45 -10.99 -2.75
CA MET A 48 -13.10 -9.57 -2.75
C MET A 48 -13.21 -8.94 -4.15
N LYS A 49 -12.86 -9.68 -5.21
CA LYS A 49 -13.01 -9.21 -6.60
C LYS A 49 -14.46 -9.13 -7.05
N LYS A 50 -15.37 -9.93 -6.48
CA LYS A 50 -16.82 -9.83 -6.71
C LYS A 50 -17.45 -8.70 -5.88
N VAL A 51 -16.96 -8.45 -4.67
CA VAL A 51 -17.40 -7.34 -3.83
C VAL A 51 -16.90 -6.01 -4.38
N SER A 52 -15.67 -5.95 -4.96
CA SER A 52 -15.15 -4.73 -5.59
C SER A 52 -15.87 -4.34 -6.89
N LYS A 53 -16.71 -5.22 -7.46
CA LYS A 53 -17.52 -4.93 -8.64
C LYS A 53 -18.91 -4.37 -8.31
N GLY A 54 -19.27 -4.29 -7.02
CA GLY A 54 -20.59 -3.88 -6.54
C GLY A 54 -20.59 -2.73 -5.54
N VAL A 55 -19.42 -2.20 -5.17
CA VAL A 55 -19.33 -1.04 -4.25
C VAL A 55 -18.51 0.05 -4.92
N THR A 56 -19.10 0.67 -5.92
CA THR A 56 -18.81 2.05 -6.29
C THR A 56 -19.61 2.92 -5.32
N GLU A 57 -19.28 2.88 -4.06
CA GLU A 57 -19.59 3.94 -3.12
C GLU A 57 -18.27 4.49 -2.61
N THR A 58 -17.72 5.36 -3.45
CA THR A 58 -16.82 6.40 -3.00
C THR A 58 -17.61 7.19 -1.96
N ALA A 59 -17.37 6.98 -0.68
CA ALA A 59 -17.82 7.87 0.36
C ALA A 59 -17.05 9.19 0.19
N VAL A 60 -17.42 9.97 -0.83
CA VAL A 60 -17.01 11.34 -1.01
C VAL A 60 -17.91 12.15 -0.07
N THR A 61 -17.49 12.30 1.17
CA THR A 61 -18.06 13.32 2.04
C THR A 61 -17.63 14.66 1.47
N ALA A 62 -18.55 15.34 0.81
CA ALA A 62 -18.35 16.61 0.15
C ALA A 62 -18.05 17.73 1.17
N GLY A 63 -16.78 17.98 1.40
CA GLY A 63 -16.30 19.24 1.97
C GLY A 63 -16.19 20.27 0.84
N GLY A 64 -17.20 21.13 0.69
CA GLY A 64 -17.25 22.17 -0.36
C GLY A 64 -16.31 23.33 -0.07
N GLY A 65 -15.00 23.17 -0.29
CA GLY A 65 -14.00 24.22 -0.15
C GLY A 65 -12.84 24.00 -1.12
N THR A 66 -12.08 25.08 -1.42
CA THR A 66 -10.86 24.98 -2.22
C THR A 66 -9.85 24.08 -1.51
N VAL A 67 -9.50 22.96 -2.12
CA VAL A 67 -8.53 22.03 -1.54
C VAL A 67 -7.13 22.62 -1.70
N ARG A 68 -6.44 22.80 -0.58
CA ARG A 68 -5.05 23.32 -0.50
C ARG A 68 -4.06 22.28 -0.03
N LYS A 69 -4.53 21.32 0.76
CA LYS A 69 -3.66 20.31 1.39
C LYS A 69 -4.27 18.91 1.29
N ILE A 70 -3.50 18.00 0.71
CA ILE A 70 -3.81 16.58 0.61
C ILE A 70 -2.78 15.81 1.42
N VAL A 71 -3.23 14.89 2.28
CA VAL A 71 -2.35 14.07 3.11
C VAL A 71 -2.53 12.60 2.77
N PHE A 72 -1.42 11.95 2.48
CA PHE A 72 -1.35 10.50 2.36
C PHE A 72 -1.10 9.87 3.72
N ALA A 73 -2.05 9.12 4.22
CA ALA A 73 -1.95 8.47 5.52
C ALA A 73 -1.69 6.96 5.37
N CYS A 74 -0.66 6.46 6.06
CA CYS A 74 -0.42 5.03 6.23
C CYS A 74 -0.06 4.74 7.68
N ASP A 75 0.08 3.47 8.05
CA ASP A 75 0.30 3.08 9.45
C ASP A 75 1.55 3.74 10.05
N ALA A 76 2.68 3.71 9.34
CA ALA A 76 3.95 4.30 9.78
C ALA A 76 4.22 5.71 9.24
N GLY A 77 3.39 6.25 8.36
CA GLY A 77 3.60 7.57 7.73
C GLY A 77 4.78 7.64 6.77
N MET A 78 5.36 6.51 6.36
CA MET A 78 6.52 6.42 5.47
C MET A 78 6.34 5.27 4.47
N GLY A 79 7.20 5.20 3.46
CA GLY A 79 7.17 4.12 2.47
C GLY A 79 6.08 4.32 1.43
N SER A 80 5.06 3.47 1.44
CA SER A 80 4.01 3.47 0.41
C SER A 80 3.23 4.78 0.31
N SER A 81 2.93 5.44 1.43
CA SER A 81 2.26 6.75 1.45
C SER A 81 3.13 7.85 0.83
N ALA A 82 4.44 7.86 1.08
CA ALA A 82 5.36 8.81 0.47
C ALA A 82 5.48 8.61 -1.05
N MET A 83 5.45 7.35 -1.51
CA MET A 83 5.44 7.02 -2.93
C MET A 83 4.13 7.45 -3.59
N GLY A 84 2.98 7.16 -2.99
CA GLY A 84 1.67 7.60 -3.46
C GLY A 84 1.56 9.13 -3.53
N ALA A 85 2.03 9.83 -2.51
CA ALA A 85 2.09 11.29 -2.49
C ALA A 85 2.92 11.84 -3.67
N THR A 86 4.04 11.20 -4.00
CA THR A 86 4.89 11.58 -5.13
C THR A 86 4.16 11.37 -6.47
N VAL A 87 3.44 10.26 -6.62
CA VAL A 87 2.64 9.97 -7.83
C VAL A 87 1.54 11.01 -8.01
N LEU A 88 0.74 11.27 -6.96
CA LEU A 88 -0.33 12.27 -7.03
C LEU A 88 0.21 13.68 -7.29
N LYS A 89 1.32 14.07 -6.64
CA LYS A 89 1.95 15.37 -6.87
C LYS A 89 2.33 15.59 -8.33
N LYS A 90 2.87 14.56 -9.00
CA LYS A 90 3.18 14.62 -10.43
C LYS A 90 1.91 14.77 -11.28
N LYS A 91 0.84 14.05 -10.96
CA LYS A 91 -0.45 14.16 -11.67
C LYS A 91 -1.09 15.54 -11.49
N LEU A 92 -1.09 16.09 -10.28
CA LEU A 92 -1.59 17.43 -9.99
C LEU A 92 -0.79 18.50 -10.73
N ALA A 93 0.55 18.40 -10.75
CA ALA A 93 1.39 19.33 -11.52
C ALA A 93 1.09 19.27 -13.02
N ALA A 94 0.93 18.08 -13.60
CA ALA A 94 0.54 17.90 -15.00
C ALA A 94 -0.87 18.45 -15.31
N ALA A 95 -1.73 18.48 -14.30
CA ALA A 95 -3.09 19.01 -14.40
C ALA A 95 -3.21 20.52 -14.17
N GLY A 96 -2.09 21.22 -13.90
CA GLY A 96 -2.08 22.65 -13.56
C GLY A 96 -2.45 22.97 -12.10
N LEU A 97 -2.58 21.97 -11.26
CA LEU A 97 -2.94 22.07 -9.84
C LEU A 97 -1.72 21.96 -8.91
N GLY A 98 -0.56 22.43 -9.37
CA GLY A 98 0.71 22.34 -8.63
C GLY A 98 0.76 23.19 -7.34
N SER A 99 -0.20 24.07 -7.10
CA SER A 99 -0.33 24.84 -5.86
C SER A 99 -0.86 24.03 -4.68
N ILE A 100 -1.42 22.83 -4.92
CA ILE A 100 -1.94 21.96 -3.87
C ILE A 100 -0.76 21.28 -3.17
N GLU A 101 -0.69 21.46 -1.87
CA GLU A 101 0.33 20.81 -1.04
C GLU A 101 -0.01 19.33 -0.85
N VAL A 102 0.95 18.45 -1.13
CA VAL A 102 0.79 17.01 -0.92
C VAL A 102 1.83 16.55 0.09
N GLN A 103 1.37 16.06 1.22
CA GLN A 103 2.19 15.53 2.32
C GLN A 103 1.89 14.07 2.60
N HIS A 104 2.68 13.44 3.46
CA HIS A 104 2.41 12.11 4.02
C HIS A 104 2.57 12.13 5.53
N SER A 105 1.77 11.33 6.24
CA SER A 105 1.80 11.25 7.70
C SER A 105 1.41 9.85 8.19
N PRO A 106 1.70 9.52 9.45
CA PRO A 106 1.07 8.38 10.11
C PRO A 106 -0.44 8.61 10.23
N VAL A 107 -1.23 7.53 10.11
CA VAL A 107 -2.69 7.59 10.26
C VAL A 107 -3.13 8.07 11.65
N SER A 108 -2.28 7.90 12.66
CA SER A 108 -2.53 8.34 14.03
C SER A 108 -2.30 9.84 14.27
N SER A 109 -1.67 10.54 13.33
CA SER A 109 -1.34 11.97 13.48
C SER A 109 -1.52 12.73 12.16
N ILE A 110 -2.72 12.60 11.59
CA ILE A 110 -3.12 13.34 10.40
C ILE A 110 -3.30 14.82 10.78
N PRO A 111 -2.67 15.76 10.07
CA PRO A 111 -2.86 17.18 10.31
C PRO A 111 -4.34 17.59 10.16
N GLN A 112 -4.85 18.39 11.10
CA GLN A 112 -6.25 18.83 11.10
C GLN A 112 -6.56 19.84 9.96
N ASP A 113 -5.54 20.45 9.39
CA ASP A 113 -5.64 21.37 8.24
C ASP A 113 -5.69 20.63 6.88
N ALA A 114 -5.63 19.30 6.89
CA ALA A 114 -5.79 18.49 5.69
C ALA A 114 -7.26 18.47 5.25
N GLN A 115 -7.54 18.91 4.02
CA GLN A 115 -8.88 18.85 3.45
C GLN A 115 -9.18 17.50 2.80
N VAL A 116 -8.16 16.82 2.27
CA VAL A 116 -8.29 15.50 1.66
C VAL A 116 -7.26 14.55 2.29
N VAL A 117 -7.71 13.38 2.69
CA VAL A 117 -6.86 12.32 3.21
C VAL A 117 -6.97 11.10 2.32
N VAL A 118 -5.85 10.70 1.73
CA VAL A 118 -5.75 9.49 0.91
C VAL A 118 -5.14 8.38 1.77
N THR A 119 -5.86 7.29 1.95
CA THR A 119 -5.40 6.18 2.79
C THR A 119 -5.81 4.82 2.22
N HIS A 120 -5.15 3.76 2.67
CA HIS A 120 -5.57 2.41 2.34
C HIS A 120 -6.93 2.11 2.98
N ARG A 121 -7.78 1.37 2.27
CA ARG A 121 -9.14 1.03 2.72
C ARG A 121 -9.19 0.47 4.15
N GLU A 122 -8.24 -0.35 4.53
CA GLU A 122 -8.15 -0.93 5.88
C GLU A 122 -7.89 0.09 6.99
N LEU A 123 -7.36 1.25 6.64
CA LEU A 123 -7.07 2.34 7.59
C LEU A 123 -8.12 3.45 7.56
N GLY A 124 -9.18 3.29 6.77
CA GLY A 124 -10.21 4.32 6.58
C GLY A 124 -10.86 4.77 7.89
N GLU A 125 -11.29 3.83 8.74
CA GLU A 125 -11.89 4.14 10.04
C GLU A 125 -10.93 4.89 10.97
N ARG A 126 -9.66 4.49 11.00
CA ARG A 126 -8.63 5.16 11.80
C ARG A 126 -8.35 6.57 11.29
N ALA A 127 -8.32 6.75 9.96
CA ALA A 127 -8.14 8.05 9.34
C ALA A 127 -9.33 8.98 9.61
N ALA A 128 -10.56 8.49 9.51
CA ALA A 128 -11.78 9.23 9.85
C ALA A 128 -11.78 9.67 11.32
N HIS A 129 -11.28 8.81 12.21
CA HIS A 129 -11.18 9.16 13.64
C HIS A 129 -10.09 10.21 13.92
N SER A 130 -8.99 10.18 13.17
CA SER A 130 -7.88 11.13 13.33
C SER A 130 -8.19 12.52 12.77
N ASN A 131 -8.95 12.60 11.68
CA ASN A 131 -9.42 13.87 11.09
C ASN A 131 -10.80 13.65 10.48
N PRO A 132 -11.89 13.86 11.25
CA PRO A 132 -13.26 13.62 10.80
C PRO A 132 -13.75 14.65 9.77
N ASP A 133 -13.14 15.82 9.69
CA ASP A 133 -13.55 16.90 8.78
C ASP A 133 -12.93 16.76 7.37
N ALA A 134 -11.92 15.89 7.21
CA ALA A 134 -11.27 15.69 5.93
C ALA A 134 -12.07 14.76 5.02
N GLN A 135 -12.09 15.09 3.72
CA GLN A 135 -12.59 14.19 2.70
C GLN A 135 -11.68 12.96 2.60
N LEU A 136 -12.24 11.76 2.81
CA LEU A 136 -11.47 10.52 2.72
C LEU A 136 -11.51 9.94 1.30
N VAL A 137 -10.33 9.62 0.78
CA VAL A 137 -10.14 8.87 -0.47
C VAL A 137 -9.51 7.52 -0.12
N LEU A 138 -10.29 6.46 -0.26
CA LEU A 138 -9.88 5.10 0.08
C LEU A 138 -9.30 4.40 -1.14
N ILE A 139 -8.06 3.99 -1.07
CA ILE A 139 -7.33 3.30 -2.13
C ILE A 139 -6.94 1.87 -1.72
N THR A 140 -6.67 1.03 -2.69
CA THR A 140 -6.16 -0.34 -2.47
C THR A 140 -4.67 -0.48 -2.79
N ASN A 141 -4.11 0.48 -3.54
CA ASN A 141 -2.70 0.46 -3.94
C ASN A 141 -2.18 1.89 -4.09
N PHE A 142 -1.14 2.25 -3.33
CA PHE A 142 -0.54 3.58 -3.37
C PHE A 142 0.22 3.90 -4.67
N LEU A 143 0.62 2.89 -5.46
CA LEU A 143 1.40 3.12 -6.68
C LEU A 143 0.55 3.26 -7.94
N ALA A 144 -0.59 2.56 -7.98
CA ALA A 144 -1.44 2.47 -9.16
C ALA A 144 -2.92 2.51 -8.75
N ALA A 145 -3.35 3.65 -8.22
CA ALA A 145 -4.73 3.89 -7.81
C ALA A 145 -5.47 4.68 -8.90
N PRO A 146 -6.50 4.12 -9.54
CA PRO A 146 -7.34 4.86 -10.48
C PRO A 146 -8.07 6.02 -9.81
N GLU A 147 -8.25 5.95 -8.49
CA GLU A 147 -8.83 6.99 -7.65
C GLU A 147 -8.05 8.32 -7.72
N TYR A 148 -6.77 8.29 -8.09
CA TYR A 148 -5.99 9.52 -8.27
C TYR A 148 -6.46 10.33 -9.47
N ASP A 149 -6.83 9.67 -10.56
CA ASP A 149 -7.32 10.36 -11.75
C ASP A 149 -8.69 10.98 -11.48
N LEU A 150 -9.58 10.26 -10.79
CA LEU A 150 -10.87 10.76 -10.35
C LEU A 150 -10.73 11.97 -9.42
N LEU A 151 -9.81 11.90 -8.45
CA LEU A 151 -9.53 13.01 -7.54
C LEU A 151 -8.99 14.23 -8.29
N VAL A 152 -8.10 14.05 -9.26
CA VAL A 152 -7.56 15.15 -10.07
C VAL A 152 -8.66 15.79 -10.93
N GLU A 153 -9.56 15.01 -11.51
CA GLU A 153 -10.71 15.52 -12.28
C GLU A 153 -11.69 16.29 -11.39
N GLU A 154 -12.00 15.77 -10.21
CA GLU A 154 -12.83 16.44 -9.22
C GLU A 154 -12.22 17.79 -8.80
N LEU A 155 -10.92 17.84 -8.55
CA LEU A 155 -10.22 19.06 -8.15
C LEU A 155 -10.14 20.10 -9.28
N LYS A 156 -10.19 19.69 -10.56
CA LYS A 156 -10.26 20.58 -11.71
C LYS A 156 -11.64 21.20 -11.89
N SER A 157 -12.68 20.51 -11.47
CA SER A 157 -14.08 20.95 -11.64
C SER A 157 -14.56 21.90 -10.55
N ARG A 158 -13.76 22.04 -9.49
CA ARG A 158 -14.02 22.96 -8.36
C ARG A 158 -13.40 24.33 -8.61
#